data_55203dde5641d98eb5a0903e2b8e3525
#
_entry.id   55203dde5641d98eb5a0903e2b8e3525
#
_cell.length_a   1.000
_cell.length_b   1.000
_cell.length_c   1.000
_cell.angle_alpha   90.00
_cell.angle_beta   90.00
_cell.angle_gamma   90.00
#
_symmetry.space_group_name_H-M   'P 1'
#
loop_
_entity.id
_entity.type
_entity.pdbx_description
1 polymer ?
#
loop_
_entity_poly.entity_id
_entity_poly.type
_entity_poly.pdbx_seq_one_letter_code
_entity_poly.pdbx_strand_id
1 'polypeptide(L)'
;MTDLIRVDAHAHLYRTPEEGYAEKTGYEVWEYGDQADVHQTECVGTVDELLLQMRSAGVSKAIIVNLFSAAVSRKVAVEALPEGLTEYEKEKRTADIDAWIRSEIVSFNKWNCDLSQQHRELVAFVAADVNALPGPLCAEHITDMVENYAATGVKLHGAYQDFDMSDERLWPTYQACEELNVPIIAHSGPDRKSRGFAEPRAFAKMLDSFPQLRVVIAHLGGGSWIQTLDIANAYPNTFFDCCEIVAWTQSENGPTEQELAQLIRDIGSSRVMMGSDFPWYDLDYSIDRVFSLPILSMEEKERIIGANAVDILGL
;
A
#
# COMPACT_ATOMS: atom_id res chain seq x y z
N MET A 1 -28.88 4.52 -17.29
CA MET A 1 -27.40 4.34 -17.21
C MET A 1 -27.15 4.11 -15.75
N THR A 2 -26.65 2.94 -15.36
CA THR A 2 -26.13 2.74 -14.00
C THR A 2 -24.94 3.68 -13.85
N ASP A 3 -24.94 4.51 -12.80
CA ASP A 3 -23.80 5.38 -12.53
C ASP A 3 -22.54 4.53 -12.43
N LEU A 4 -21.49 4.91 -13.16
CA LEU A 4 -20.21 4.23 -13.16
C LEU A 4 -19.59 4.33 -11.77
N ILE A 5 -19.44 3.18 -11.08
CA ILE A 5 -18.78 3.14 -9.77
C ILE A 5 -17.28 3.37 -9.99
N ARG A 6 -16.72 4.38 -9.31
CA ARG A 6 -15.28 4.63 -9.27
C ARG A 6 -14.75 4.44 -7.86
N VAL A 7 -13.67 3.70 -7.75
CA VAL A 7 -13.01 3.39 -6.48
C VAL A 7 -11.52 3.64 -6.63
N ASP A 8 -10.96 4.40 -5.72
CA ASP A 8 -9.52 4.50 -5.55
C ASP A 8 -9.06 3.40 -4.59
N ALA A 9 -8.37 2.39 -5.10
CA ALA A 9 -7.94 1.23 -4.31
C ALA A 9 -6.64 1.47 -3.53
N HIS A 10 -6.02 2.67 -3.63
CA HIS A 10 -4.71 2.93 -3.02
C HIS A 10 -4.51 4.42 -2.76
N ALA A 11 -4.76 4.84 -1.52
CA ALA A 11 -4.53 6.22 -1.07
C ALA A 11 -3.92 6.25 0.33
N HIS A 12 -3.08 7.25 0.59
CA HIS A 12 -2.44 7.48 1.89
C HIS A 12 -2.93 8.78 2.50
N LEU A 13 -3.17 8.76 3.82
CA LEU A 13 -3.59 9.93 4.58
C LEU A 13 -2.66 10.15 5.77
N TYR A 14 -2.56 11.40 6.17
CA TYR A 14 -1.76 11.86 7.30
C TYR A 14 -2.61 12.71 8.24
N ARG A 15 -2.22 12.76 9.54
CA ARG A 15 -2.99 13.42 10.59
C ARG A 15 -3.01 14.93 10.45
N THR A 16 -1.88 15.50 10.00
CA THR A 16 -1.72 16.94 9.79
C THR A 16 -0.98 17.24 8.47
N PRO A 17 -1.13 18.45 7.91
CA PRO A 17 -0.39 18.85 6.72
C PRO A 17 1.12 18.77 6.90
N GLU A 18 1.62 19.09 8.09
CA GLU A 18 3.06 19.04 8.41
C GLU A 18 3.58 17.61 8.41
N GLU A 19 2.81 16.66 9.03
CA GLU A 19 3.12 15.23 9.01
C GLU A 19 3.11 14.72 7.56
N GLY A 20 2.09 15.05 6.78
CA GLY A 20 1.96 14.63 5.40
C GLY A 20 3.09 15.14 4.52
N TYR A 21 3.46 16.40 4.65
CA TYR A 21 4.61 16.95 3.92
C TYR A 21 5.91 16.24 4.27
N ALA A 22 6.15 16.00 5.57
CA ALA A 22 7.36 15.35 6.05
C ALA A 22 7.46 13.88 5.59
N GLU A 23 6.34 13.13 5.70
CA GLU A 23 6.28 11.72 5.31
C GLU A 23 6.41 11.56 3.78
N LYS A 24 5.66 12.36 3.00
CA LYS A 24 5.74 12.35 1.53
C LYS A 24 7.17 12.63 1.07
N THR A 25 7.78 13.73 1.54
CA THR A 25 9.14 14.10 1.16
C THR A 25 10.17 13.06 1.64
N GLY A 26 10.01 12.56 2.86
CA GLY A 26 10.89 11.53 3.43
C GLY A 26 10.84 10.22 2.66
N TYR A 27 9.64 9.79 2.26
CA TYR A 27 9.43 8.60 1.45
C TYR A 27 10.02 8.78 0.04
N GLU A 28 9.77 9.91 -0.63
CA GLU A 28 10.36 10.23 -1.94
C GLU A 28 11.89 10.14 -1.92
N VAL A 29 12.52 10.74 -0.91
CA VAL A 29 13.99 10.65 -0.75
C VAL A 29 14.44 9.21 -0.47
N TRP A 30 13.67 8.46 0.32
CA TRP A 30 13.98 7.06 0.61
C TRP A 30 13.90 6.19 -0.66
N GLU A 31 12.88 6.36 -1.47
CA GLU A 31 12.61 5.52 -2.64
C GLU A 31 13.40 5.97 -3.88
N TYR A 32 13.38 7.26 -4.20
CA TYR A 32 13.93 7.80 -5.45
C TYR A 32 15.27 8.54 -5.27
N GLY A 33 15.67 8.88 -4.03
CA GLY A 33 16.89 9.62 -3.76
C GLY A 33 16.88 11.01 -4.39
N ASP A 34 17.91 11.34 -5.16
CA ASP A 34 18.05 12.65 -5.82
C ASP A 34 17.10 12.82 -7.05
N GLN A 35 16.31 11.78 -7.38
CA GLN A 35 15.33 11.79 -8.47
C GLN A 35 13.90 11.97 -7.95
N ALA A 36 13.72 12.57 -6.78
CA ALA A 36 12.44 12.75 -6.09
C ALA A 36 11.53 13.81 -6.75
N ASP A 37 11.35 13.76 -8.06
CA ASP A 37 10.45 14.67 -8.82
C ASP A 37 9.44 13.85 -9.64
N VAL A 38 8.81 12.89 -8.99
CA VAL A 38 7.88 11.94 -9.64
C VAL A 38 6.42 12.21 -9.32
N HIS A 39 6.12 12.97 -8.27
CA HIS A 39 4.74 13.30 -7.89
C HIS A 39 4.08 14.27 -8.88
N GLN A 40 2.79 14.13 -9.04
CA GLN A 40 1.98 14.92 -9.96
C GLN A 40 0.94 15.79 -9.23
N THR A 41 1.08 15.98 -7.92
CA THR A 41 0.17 16.79 -7.11
C THR A 41 0.89 17.53 -5.99
N GLU A 42 0.36 18.70 -5.64
CA GLU A 42 0.80 19.51 -4.50
C GLU A 42 0.16 19.11 -3.18
N CYS A 43 -0.76 18.12 -3.19
CA CYS A 43 -1.42 17.62 -1.99
C CYS A 43 -0.42 16.98 -1.02
N VAL A 44 -0.71 17.12 0.27
CA VAL A 44 0.10 16.55 1.34
C VAL A 44 -0.56 15.37 2.05
N GLY A 45 -1.73 14.93 1.57
CA GLY A 45 -2.40 13.74 2.09
C GLY A 45 -3.33 14.01 3.27
N THR A 46 -3.97 15.16 3.34
CA THR A 46 -5.03 15.42 4.32
C THR A 46 -6.36 14.81 3.87
N VAL A 47 -7.24 14.53 4.84
CA VAL A 47 -8.59 14.01 4.59
C VAL A 47 -9.38 14.95 3.69
N ASP A 48 -9.33 16.25 3.98
CA ASP A 48 -10.09 17.27 3.22
C ASP A 48 -9.65 17.34 1.76
N GLU A 49 -8.35 17.23 1.50
CA GLU A 49 -7.79 17.18 0.13
C GLU A 49 -8.31 15.95 -0.62
N LEU A 50 -8.22 14.74 -0.01
CA LEU A 50 -8.70 13.51 -0.64
C LEU A 50 -10.20 13.59 -0.93
N LEU A 51 -11.02 13.98 0.04
CA LEU A 51 -12.47 14.11 -0.14
C LEU A 51 -12.83 15.15 -1.21
N LEU A 52 -12.03 16.21 -1.35
CA LEU A 52 -12.23 17.18 -2.42
C LEU A 52 -11.92 16.57 -3.79
N GLN A 53 -10.80 15.87 -3.93
CA GLN A 53 -10.44 15.19 -5.18
C GLN A 53 -11.45 14.08 -5.53
N MET A 54 -11.90 13.29 -4.56
CA MET A 54 -12.93 12.26 -4.78
C MET A 54 -14.22 12.87 -5.35
N ARG A 55 -14.69 13.98 -4.77
CA ARG A 55 -15.88 14.68 -5.31
C ARG A 55 -15.66 15.19 -6.73
N SER A 56 -14.49 15.77 -7.02
CA SER A 56 -14.14 16.29 -8.34
C SER A 56 -14.06 15.18 -9.40
N ALA A 57 -13.42 14.06 -9.07
CA ALA A 57 -13.20 12.92 -9.96
C ALA A 57 -14.41 11.94 -10.01
N GLY A 58 -15.45 12.16 -9.19
CA GLY A 58 -16.61 11.27 -9.09
C GLY A 58 -16.26 9.90 -8.49
N VAL A 59 -15.24 9.84 -7.61
CA VAL A 59 -14.83 8.64 -6.89
C VAL A 59 -15.72 8.46 -5.66
N SER A 60 -16.33 7.29 -5.51
CA SER A 60 -17.32 7.00 -4.46
C SER A 60 -16.70 6.37 -3.21
N LYS A 61 -15.58 5.68 -3.35
CA LYS A 61 -14.82 5.03 -2.27
C LYS A 61 -13.32 5.22 -2.48
N ALA A 62 -12.58 5.38 -1.38
CA ALA A 62 -11.11 5.32 -1.36
C ALA A 62 -10.64 4.36 -0.27
N ILE A 63 -9.72 3.46 -0.63
CA ILE A 63 -9.09 2.54 0.30
C ILE A 63 -7.87 3.23 0.89
N ILE A 64 -7.89 3.44 2.19
CA ILE A 64 -6.80 4.10 2.90
C ILE A 64 -5.81 3.04 3.34
N VAL A 65 -4.68 2.98 2.64
CA VAL A 65 -3.61 1.99 2.84
C VAL A 65 -2.43 2.61 3.59
N ASN A 66 -2.72 3.29 4.69
CA ASN A 66 -1.70 3.98 5.46
C ASN A 66 -0.56 3.06 5.87
N LEU A 67 0.66 3.60 5.78
CA LEU A 67 1.89 2.88 6.00
C LEU A 67 2.56 3.32 7.30
N PHE A 68 3.05 2.35 8.07
CA PHE A 68 3.90 2.57 9.23
C PHE A 68 5.18 1.75 9.09
N SER A 69 6.34 2.34 9.37
CA SER A 69 7.62 1.62 9.37
C SER A 69 8.35 1.79 10.70
N ALA A 70 8.33 0.73 11.50
CA ALA A 70 9.09 0.65 12.73
C ALA A 70 10.60 0.78 12.49
N ALA A 71 11.10 0.20 11.40
CA ALA A 71 12.51 0.24 11.04
C ALA A 71 12.99 1.67 10.78
N VAL A 72 12.24 2.45 10.01
CA VAL A 72 12.56 3.86 9.71
C VAL A 72 12.40 4.72 10.96
N SER A 73 11.27 4.61 11.67
CA SER A 73 11.00 5.38 12.89
C SER A 73 12.07 5.13 13.96
N ARG A 74 12.46 3.87 14.14
CA ARG A 74 13.51 3.49 15.08
C ARG A 74 14.88 4.08 14.70
N LYS A 75 15.24 4.00 13.43
CA LYS A 75 16.49 4.55 12.92
C LYS A 75 16.55 6.05 13.20
N VAL A 76 15.54 6.82 12.81
CA VAL A 76 15.48 8.26 13.00
C VAL A 76 15.56 8.62 14.50
N ALA A 77 14.79 7.94 15.36
CA ALA A 77 14.78 8.21 16.78
C ALA A 77 16.12 7.87 17.49
N VAL A 78 16.78 6.79 17.07
CA VAL A 78 18.09 6.39 17.61
C VAL A 78 19.19 7.34 17.14
N GLU A 79 19.17 7.77 15.87
CA GLU A 79 20.13 8.75 15.35
C GLU A 79 19.98 10.13 15.99
N ALA A 80 18.81 10.48 16.50
CA ALA A 80 18.54 11.72 17.23
C ALA A 80 18.95 11.66 18.73
N LEU A 81 19.44 10.53 19.23
CA LEU A 81 19.90 10.44 20.62
C LEU A 81 21.12 11.34 20.85
N PRO A 82 21.24 11.97 22.06
CA PRO A 82 22.38 12.81 22.39
C PRO A 82 23.71 12.04 22.31
N GLU A 83 24.75 12.72 21.88
CA GLU A 83 26.12 12.18 21.95
C GLU A 83 26.58 12.04 23.43
N GLY A 84 27.48 11.07 23.67
CA GLY A 84 28.11 10.88 24.96
C GLY A 84 27.28 10.09 25.97
N LEU A 85 26.18 9.48 25.59
CA LEU A 85 25.43 8.56 26.45
C LEU A 85 26.30 7.32 26.78
N THR A 86 26.20 6.85 28.04
CA THR A 86 26.71 5.54 28.43
C THR A 86 25.93 4.42 27.74
N GLU A 87 26.51 3.22 27.62
CA GLU A 87 25.81 2.07 27.02
C GLU A 87 24.49 1.77 27.76
N TYR A 88 24.46 1.85 29.07
CA TYR A 88 23.25 1.67 29.89
C TYR A 88 22.15 2.71 29.54
N GLU A 89 22.53 4.00 29.43
CA GLU A 89 21.59 5.06 29.06
C GLU A 89 21.07 4.88 27.65
N LYS A 90 21.94 4.44 26.74
CA LYS A 90 21.59 4.17 25.35
C LYS A 90 20.62 2.99 25.23
N GLU A 91 20.88 1.89 25.93
CA GLU A 91 19.98 0.74 26.01
C GLU A 91 18.60 1.15 26.55
N LYS A 92 18.57 1.92 27.64
CA LYS A 92 17.33 2.41 28.23
C LYS A 92 16.55 3.28 27.24
N ARG A 93 17.20 4.26 26.61
CA ARG A 93 16.54 5.14 25.62
C ARG A 93 16.04 4.35 24.40
N THR A 94 16.79 3.36 23.95
CA THR A 94 16.36 2.50 22.85
C THR A 94 15.12 1.68 23.24
N ALA A 95 15.05 1.16 24.46
CA ALA A 95 13.86 0.46 24.95
C ALA A 95 12.64 1.40 25.07
N ASP A 96 12.84 2.66 25.47
CA ASP A 96 11.78 3.68 25.47
C ASP A 96 11.28 3.97 24.04
N ILE A 97 12.19 4.06 23.07
CA ILE A 97 11.87 4.21 21.64
C ILE A 97 11.06 3.02 21.12
N ASP A 98 11.48 1.78 21.42
CA ASP A 98 10.77 0.58 21.00
C ASP A 98 9.37 0.49 21.62
N ALA A 99 9.20 0.96 22.85
CA ALA A 99 7.89 1.06 23.52
C ALA A 99 6.99 2.13 22.85
N TRP A 100 7.56 3.27 22.50
CA TRP A 100 6.86 4.33 21.77
C TRP A 100 6.40 3.84 20.39
N ILE A 101 7.27 3.17 19.61
CA ILE A 101 6.94 2.62 18.29
C ILE A 101 5.74 1.67 18.39
N ARG A 102 5.73 0.78 19.40
CA ARG A 102 4.57 -0.12 19.61
C ARG A 102 3.27 0.62 19.89
N SER A 103 3.33 1.69 20.68
CA SER A 103 2.14 2.50 20.97
C SER A 103 1.69 3.31 19.76
N GLU A 104 2.65 3.76 18.94
CA GLU A 104 2.37 4.61 17.78
C GLU A 104 1.68 3.85 16.65
N ILE A 105 2.11 2.63 16.31
CA ILE A 105 1.41 1.84 15.29
C ILE A 105 -0.05 1.54 15.71
N VAL A 106 -0.29 1.27 17.00
CA VAL A 106 -1.64 1.05 17.51
C VAL A 106 -2.50 2.31 17.40
N SER A 107 -1.95 3.45 17.78
CA SER A 107 -2.62 4.76 17.69
C SER A 107 -2.90 5.15 16.24
N PHE A 108 -1.95 4.90 15.35
CA PHE A 108 -2.06 5.18 13.92
C PHE A 108 -3.14 4.34 13.25
N ASN A 109 -3.19 3.05 13.52
CA ASN A 109 -4.21 2.16 12.99
C ASN A 109 -5.61 2.51 13.50
N LYS A 110 -5.75 2.86 14.79
CA LYS A 110 -7.02 3.35 15.35
C LYS A 110 -7.49 4.63 14.67
N TRP A 111 -6.60 5.59 14.50
CA TRP A 111 -6.92 6.82 13.78
C TRP A 111 -7.41 6.53 12.35
N ASN A 112 -6.77 5.60 11.63
CA ASN A 112 -7.21 5.21 10.29
C ASN A 112 -8.62 4.60 10.28
N CYS A 113 -8.92 3.76 11.25
CA CYS A 113 -10.26 3.20 11.44
C CYS A 113 -11.29 4.28 11.80
N ASP A 114 -10.93 5.23 12.68
CA ASP A 114 -11.80 6.34 13.06
C ASP A 114 -12.19 7.21 11.85
N LEU A 115 -11.26 7.41 10.90
CA LEU A 115 -11.54 8.13 9.66
C LEU A 115 -12.63 7.43 8.83
N SER A 116 -12.55 6.12 8.68
CA SER A 116 -13.55 5.35 7.93
C SER A 116 -14.93 5.34 8.60
N GLN A 117 -14.98 5.47 9.92
CA GLN A 117 -16.24 5.62 10.67
C GLN A 117 -16.83 7.03 10.53
N GLN A 118 -15.99 8.06 10.41
CA GLN A 118 -16.43 9.46 10.25
C GLN A 118 -16.82 9.77 8.79
N HIS A 119 -16.17 9.12 7.82
CA HIS A 119 -16.33 9.35 6.39
C HIS A 119 -16.66 8.02 5.70
N ARG A 120 -17.92 7.80 5.38
CA ARG A 120 -18.41 6.57 4.74
C ARG A 120 -17.78 6.27 3.37
N GLU A 121 -17.18 7.28 2.75
CA GLU A 121 -16.44 7.19 1.50
C GLU A 121 -15.08 6.50 1.66
N LEU A 122 -14.53 6.51 2.89
CA LEU A 122 -13.23 5.96 3.22
C LEU A 122 -13.34 4.54 3.75
N VAL A 123 -12.37 3.71 3.41
CA VAL A 123 -12.29 2.30 3.81
C VAL A 123 -10.91 2.05 4.42
N ALA A 124 -10.83 1.64 5.68
CA ALA A 124 -9.58 1.52 6.40
C ALA A 124 -8.90 0.16 6.18
N PHE A 125 -7.67 0.19 5.64
CA PHE A 125 -6.71 -0.89 5.72
C PHE A 125 -5.63 -0.49 6.71
N VAL A 126 -5.32 -1.35 7.67
CA VAL A 126 -4.39 -1.05 8.76
C VAL A 126 -2.99 -1.55 8.47
N ALA A 127 -1.98 -0.83 8.94
CA ALA A 127 -0.58 -1.24 8.80
C ALA A 127 -0.27 -2.43 9.70
N ALA A 128 0.40 -3.45 9.14
CA ALA A 128 1.04 -4.51 9.90
C ALA A 128 2.56 -4.35 9.85
N ASP A 129 3.23 -4.41 11.00
CA ASP A 129 4.69 -4.32 11.07
C ASP A 129 5.22 -5.21 12.20
N VAL A 130 5.88 -6.31 11.82
CA VAL A 130 6.46 -7.28 12.78
C VAL A 130 7.71 -6.76 13.48
N ASN A 131 8.29 -5.64 13.05
CA ASN A 131 9.36 -4.96 13.76
C ASN A 131 8.80 -4.04 14.87
N ALA A 132 7.54 -3.59 14.76
CA ALA A 132 6.82 -2.89 15.83
C ALA A 132 6.14 -3.88 16.80
N LEU A 133 5.43 -4.85 16.27
CA LEU A 133 4.63 -5.85 17.00
C LEU A 133 5.11 -7.26 16.64
N PRO A 134 6.13 -7.80 17.35
CA PRO A 134 6.75 -9.07 16.99
C PRO A 134 5.80 -10.27 17.07
N GLY A 135 5.89 -11.14 16.06
CA GLY A 135 5.23 -12.44 16.05
C GLY A 135 3.70 -12.38 16.25
N PRO A 136 3.14 -13.13 17.20
CA PRO A 136 1.69 -13.19 17.44
C PRO A 136 1.04 -11.84 17.78
N LEU A 137 1.78 -10.90 18.37
CA LEU A 137 1.24 -9.58 18.73
C LEU A 137 0.76 -8.78 17.52
N CYS A 138 1.40 -8.95 16.37
CA CYS A 138 0.93 -8.31 15.14
C CYS A 138 -0.40 -8.91 14.70
N ALA A 139 -0.52 -10.23 14.71
CA ALA A 139 -1.77 -10.94 14.37
C ALA A 139 -2.91 -10.58 15.33
N GLU A 140 -2.64 -10.57 16.64
CA GLU A 140 -3.61 -10.17 17.67
C GLU A 140 -4.09 -8.73 17.46
N HIS A 141 -3.16 -7.82 17.13
CA HIS A 141 -3.51 -6.43 16.83
C HIS A 141 -4.38 -6.32 15.57
N ILE A 142 -4.04 -7.02 14.49
CA ILE A 142 -4.86 -7.03 13.26
C ILE A 142 -6.26 -7.59 13.55
N THR A 143 -6.36 -8.68 14.30
CA THR A 143 -7.64 -9.24 14.72
C THR A 143 -8.48 -8.22 15.50
N ASP A 144 -7.86 -7.51 16.47
CA ASP A 144 -8.55 -6.45 17.24
C ASP A 144 -9.05 -5.32 16.32
N MET A 145 -8.23 -4.89 15.35
CA MET A 145 -8.62 -3.83 14.41
C MET A 145 -9.79 -4.25 13.52
N VAL A 146 -9.82 -5.49 13.06
CA VAL A 146 -10.91 -6.00 12.24
C VAL A 146 -12.19 -6.19 13.05
N GLU A 147 -12.10 -6.85 14.20
CA GLU A 147 -13.28 -7.22 15.00
C GLU A 147 -13.90 -6.04 15.77
N ASN A 148 -13.07 -5.09 16.23
CA ASN A 148 -13.53 -4.02 17.14
C ASN A 148 -13.48 -2.62 16.55
N TYR A 149 -12.71 -2.42 15.45
CA TYR A 149 -12.54 -1.09 14.84
C TYR A 149 -12.96 -1.01 13.37
N ALA A 150 -13.53 -2.10 12.83
CA ALA A 150 -14.02 -2.17 11.45
C ALA A 150 -12.94 -1.96 10.37
N ALA A 151 -11.69 -2.34 10.63
CA ALA A 151 -10.70 -2.46 9.58
C ALA A 151 -11.11 -3.55 8.58
N THR A 152 -10.92 -3.31 7.29
CA THR A 152 -11.38 -4.22 6.23
C THR A 152 -10.23 -4.89 5.47
N GLY A 153 -9.00 -4.58 5.82
CA GLY A 153 -7.81 -5.16 5.22
C GLY A 153 -6.52 -4.68 5.87
N VAL A 154 -5.41 -5.16 5.33
CA VAL A 154 -4.07 -4.90 5.85
C VAL A 154 -3.17 -4.32 4.76
N LYS A 155 -2.33 -3.34 5.11
CA LYS A 155 -1.24 -2.80 4.28
C LYS A 155 0.09 -3.33 4.76
N LEU A 156 0.93 -3.73 3.78
CA LEU A 156 2.34 -4.09 3.95
C LEU A 156 3.23 -3.35 2.94
N HIS A 157 4.47 -3.13 3.33
CA HIS A 157 5.50 -2.58 2.46
C HIS A 157 6.89 -3.14 2.84
N GLY A 158 7.18 -4.37 2.39
CA GLY A 158 8.37 -5.13 2.82
C GLY A 158 9.68 -4.34 2.73
N ALA A 159 9.92 -3.63 1.63
CA ALA A 159 11.14 -2.86 1.45
C ALA A 159 11.29 -1.69 2.45
N TYR A 160 10.23 -0.92 2.71
CA TYR A 160 10.23 0.21 3.64
C TYR A 160 10.21 -0.23 5.10
N GLN A 161 9.50 -1.31 5.40
CA GLN A 161 9.39 -1.90 6.73
C GLN A 161 10.57 -2.83 7.10
N ASP A 162 11.50 -3.07 6.16
CA ASP A 162 12.72 -3.87 6.33
C ASP A 162 12.46 -5.35 6.65
N PHE A 163 11.54 -5.97 5.87
CA PHE A 163 11.32 -7.42 5.87
C PHE A 163 10.97 -7.94 4.47
N ASP A 164 11.33 -9.19 4.22
CA ASP A 164 10.92 -9.93 3.02
C ASP A 164 9.45 -10.35 3.13
N MET A 165 8.69 -10.35 2.03
CA MET A 165 7.29 -10.77 2.04
C MET A 165 7.10 -12.25 2.45
N SER A 166 8.16 -13.05 2.37
CA SER A 166 8.20 -14.44 2.85
C SER A 166 8.71 -14.61 4.28
N ASP A 167 8.91 -13.52 5.03
CA ASP A 167 9.40 -13.57 6.42
C ASP A 167 8.41 -14.34 7.31
N GLU A 168 8.87 -15.41 7.94
CA GLU A 168 8.03 -16.28 8.77
C GLU A 168 7.48 -15.58 10.03
N ARG A 169 8.05 -14.44 10.43
CA ARG A 169 7.48 -13.61 11.50
C ARG A 169 6.11 -13.03 11.12
N LEU A 170 5.81 -12.88 9.81
CA LEU A 170 4.52 -12.43 9.28
C LEU A 170 3.47 -13.56 9.22
N TRP A 171 3.85 -14.81 9.29
CA TRP A 171 2.92 -15.95 9.10
C TRP A 171 1.72 -15.92 10.02
N PRO A 172 1.84 -15.61 11.34
CA PRO A 172 0.65 -15.45 12.19
C PRO A 172 -0.31 -14.36 11.67
N THR A 173 0.22 -13.27 11.11
CA THR A 173 -0.58 -12.19 10.51
C THR A 173 -1.27 -12.66 9.23
N TYR A 174 -0.57 -13.37 8.36
CA TYR A 174 -1.15 -13.94 7.13
C TYR A 174 -2.26 -14.94 7.45
N GLN A 175 -2.04 -15.82 8.44
CA GLN A 175 -3.05 -16.75 8.91
C GLN A 175 -4.28 -16.01 9.46
N ALA A 176 -4.09 -14.99 10.29
CA ALA A 176 -5.20 -14.20 10.82
C ALA A 176 -6.00 -13.51 9.69
N CYS A 177 -5.34 -12.94 8.69
CA CYS A 177 -6.00 -12.32 7.54
C CYS A 177 -6.80 -13.36 6.71
N GLU A 178 -6.25 -14.56 6.52
CA GLU A 178 -6.94 -15.65 5.81
C GLU A 178 -8.19 -16.12 6.60
N GLU A 179 -8.07 -16.34 7.91
CA GLU A 179 -9.16 -16.76 8.80
C GLU A 179 -10.26 -15.69 8.92
N LEU A 180 -9.90 -14.41 8.99
CA LEU A 180 -10.82 -13.26 9.03
C LEU A 180 -11.39 -12.92 7.65
N ASN A 181 -10.87 -13.56 6.59
CA ASN A 181 -11.21 -13.27 5.19
C ASN A 181 -11.03 -11.78 4.82
N VAL A 182 -9.96 -11.15 5.30
CA VAL A 182 -9.59 -9.78 4.94
C VAL A 182 -8.40 -9.77 3.97
N PRO A 183 -8.43 -8.91 2.93
CA PRO A 183 -7.35 -8.85 1.95
C PRO A 183 -6.11 -8.13 2.50
N ILE A 184 -4.96 -8.44 1.89
CA ILE A 184 -3.72 -7.69 2.07
C ILE A 184 -3.42 -6.91 0.79
N ILE A 185 -3.16 -5.60 0.89
CA ILE A 185 -2.54 -4.82 -0.16
C ILE A 185 -1.08 -4.63 0.22
N ALA A 186 -0.17 -5.14 -0.60
CA ALA A 186 1.25 -5.07 -0.36
C ALA A 186 1.96 -4.31 -1.48
N HIS A 187 2.78 -3.31 -1.11
CA HIS A 187 3.65 -2.63 -2.05
C HIS A 187 4.52 -3.64 -2.80
N SER A 188 4.70 -3.43 -4.09
CA SER A 188 5.57 -4.26 -4.91
C SER A 188 6.39 -3.43 -5.89
N GLY A 189 7.70 -3.64 -5.82
CA GLY A 189 8.68 -2.98 -6.65
C GLY A 189 10.10 -3.29 -6.19
N PRO A 190 11.11 -2.88 -6.98
CA PRO A 190 12.51 -2.96 -6.55
C PRO A 190 12.77 -1.92 -5.45
N ASP A 191 13.69 -2.21 -4.56
CA ASP A 191 14.21 -1.23 -3.60
C ASP A 191 15.63 -0.79 -3.96
N ARG A 192 16.02 0.42 -3.55
CA ARG A 192 17.36 0.98 -3.83
C ARG A 192 18.53 0.12 -3.31
N LYS A 193 18.29 -0.77 -2.37
CA LYS A 193 19.28 -1.71 -1.84
C LYS A 193 19.31 -3.03 -2.63
N SER A 194 18.44 -3.18 -3.62
CA SER A 194 18.32 -4.38 -4.46
C SER A 194 18.18 -5.69 -3.66
N ARG A 195 17.44 -5.64 -2.55
CA ARG A 195 17.23 -6.81 -1.68
C ARG A 195 16.16 -7.76 -2.22
N GLY A 196 15.30 -7.25 -3.11
CA GLY A 196 14.20 -8.01 -3.69
C GLY A 196 13.04 -8.29 -2.73
N PHE A 197 12.95 -7.60 -1.59
CA PHE A 197 11.99 -7.87 -0.51
C PHE A 197 10.51 -7.70 -0.91
N ALA A 198 10.23 -6.83 -1.87
CA ALA A 198 8.90 -6.53 -2.34
C ALA A 198 8.71 -6.75 -3.85
N GLU A 199 9.68 -7.34 -4.54
CA GLU A 199 9.49 -7.68 -5.95
C GLU A 199 8.43 -8.79 -6.10
N PRO A 200 7.71 -8.90 -7.25
CA PRO A 200 6.64 -9.88 -7.39
C PRO A 200 7.02 -11.31 -7.00
N ARG A 201 8.26 -11.74 -7.29
CA ARG A 201 8.73 -13.10 -6.93
C ARG A 201 8.90 -13.32 -5.42
N ALA A 202 9.07 -12.27 -4.62
CA ALA A 202 9.17 -12.39 -3.16
C ALA A 202 7.85 -12.90 -2.52
N PHE A 203 6.73 -12.74 -3.21
CA PHE A 203 5.42 -13.18 -2.72
C PHE A 203 5.21 -14.70 -2.85
N ALA A 204 5.97 -15.41 -3.66
CA ALA A 204 5.73 -16.81 -3.99
C ALA A 204 5.59 -17.71 -2.76
N LYS A 205 6.55 -17.67 -1.81
CA LYS A 205 6.52 -18.51 -0.61
C LYS A 205 5.31 -18.21 0.29
N MET A 206 4.91 -16.94 0.40
CA MET A 206 3.70 -16.54 1.11
C MET A 206 2.46 -17.11 0.44
N LEU A 207 2.33 -16.96 -0.88
CA LEU A 207 1.19 -17.44 -1.68
C LEU A 207 1.08 -18.98 -1.69
N ASP A 208 2.22 -19.69 -1.68
CA ASP A 208 2.26 -21.15 -1.51
C ASP A 208 1.74 -21.58 -0.13
N SER A 209 2.09 -20.82 0.93
CA SER A 209 1.76 -21.16 2.31
C SER A 209 0.32 -20.78 2.70
N PHE A 210 -0.24 -19.74 2.07
CA PHE A 210 -1.58 -19.19 2.36
C PHE A 210 -2.42 -19.07 1.08
N PRO A 211 -2.84 -20.20 0.46
CA PRO A 211 -3.46 -20.19 -0.87
C PRO A 211 -4.88 -19.60 -0.90
N GLN A 212 -5.53 -19.40 0.24
CA GLN A 212 -6.84 -18.76 0.34
C GLN A 212 -6.75 -17.27 0.65
N LEU A 213 -5.56 -16.78 1.03
CA LEU A 213 -5.34 -15.37 1.34
C LEU A 213 -5.52 -14.51 0.07
N ARG A 214 -6.38 -13.50 0.17
CA ARG A 214 -6.53 -12.52 -0.90
C ARG A 214 -5.38 -11.49 -0.83
N VAL A 215 -4.50 -11.53 -1.81
CA VAL A 215 -3.34 -10.63 -1.89
C VAL A 215 -3.45 -9.75 -3.11
N VAL A 216 -3.32 -8.45 -2.91
CA VAL A 216 -3.14 -7.46 -3.96
C VAL A 216 -1.67 -7.06 -4.00
N ILE A 217 -0.98 -7.41 -5.07
CA ILE A 217 0.38 -6.98 -5.35
C ILE A 217 0.28 -5.62 -6.03
N ALA A 218 0.66 -4.58 -5.29
CA ALA A 218 0.49 -3.20 -5.74
C ALA A 218 1.44 -2.83 -6.89
N HIS A 219 1.07 -1.77 -7.62
CA HIS A 219 1.86 -1.17 -8.71
C HIS A 219 2.20 -2.14 -9.85
N LEU A 220 1.46 -3.28 -9.98
CA LEU A 220 1.82 -4.35 -10.94
C LEU A 220 3.32 -4.70 -10.91
N GLY A 221 3.95 -4.63 -9.72
CA GLY A 221 5.37 -4.91 -9.54
C GLY A 221 6.31 -3.71 -9.78
N GLY A 222 5.78 -2.52 -10.06
CA GLY A 222 6.59 -1.31 -10.25
C GLY A 222 7.70 -1.50 -11.28
N GLY A 223 8.92 -1.09 -10.99
CA GLY A 223 10.09 -1.30 -11.87
C GLY A 223 10.47 -2.77 -12.10
N SER A 224 9.88 -3.72 -11.33
CA SER A 224 10.02 -5.18 -11.52
C SER A 224 8.82 -5.81 -12.24
N TRP A 225 8.01 -5.03 -12.93
CA TRP A 225 6.75 -5.43 -13.59
C TRP A 225 6.86 -6.67 -14.52
N ILE A 226 8.03 -6.91 -15.10
CA ILE A 226 8.30 -8.08 -15.96
C ILE A 226 8.08 -9.41 -15.19
N GLN A 227 8.25 -9.42 -13.87
CA GLN A 227 8.04 -10.61 -13.03
C GLN A 227 6.56 -10.89 -12.75
N THR A 228 5.68 -9.91 -12.95
CA THR A 228 4.29 -9.96 -12.50
C THR A 228 3.46 -11.02 -13.22
N LEU A 229 3.69 -11.22 -14.52
CA LEU A 229 2.96 -12.23 -15.28
C LEU A 229 3.26 -13.66 -14.79
N ASP A 230 4.51 -13.95 -14.40
CA ASP A 230 4.88 -15.27 -13.86
C ASP A 230 4.10 -15.56 -12.56
N ILE A 231 4.01 -14.57 -11.66
CA ILE A 231 3.25 -14.69 -10.41
C ILE A 231 1.75 -14.80 -10.68
N ALA A 232 1.22 -13.98 -11.58
CA ALA A 232 -0.20 -14.02 -11.93
C ALA A 232 -0.63 -15.40 -12.51
N ASN A 233 0.24 -16.03 -13.29
CA ASN A 233 0.00 -17.35 -13.86
C ASN A 233 0.11 -18.48 -12.84
N ALA A 234 1.07 -18.37 -11.92
CA ALA A 234 1.27 -19.37 -10.86
C ALA A 234 0.17 -19.30 -9.78
N TYR A 235 -0.35 -18.10 -9.48
CA TYR A 235 -1.26 -17.85 -8.36
C TYR A 235 -2.55 -17.13 -8.85
N PRO A 236 -3.56 -17.87 -9.31
CA PRO A 236 -4.77 -17.29 -9.91
C PRO A 236 -5.65 -16.49 -8.92
N ASN A 237 -5.48 -16.68 -7.61
CA ASN A 237 -6.19 -15.92 -6.56
C ASN A 237 -5.45 -14.63 -6.14
N THR A 238 -4.38 -14.26 -6.83
CA THR A 238 -3.64 -13.02 -6.58
C THR A 238 -4.21 -11.90 -7.44
N PHE A 239 -4.34 -10.72 -6.87
CA PHE A 239 -4.87 -9.52 -7.50
C PHE A 239 -3.78 -8.45 -7.59
N PHE A 240 -4.07 -7.38 -8.32
CA PHE A 240 -3.09 -6.33 -8.57
C PHE A 240 -3.78 -4.96 -8.55
N ASP A 241 -3.01 -3.91 -8.30
CA ASP A 241 -3.41 -2.57 -8.69
C ASP A 241 -2.42 -1.99 -9.71
N CYS A 242 -2.90 -1.05 -10.50
CA CYS A 242 -2.08 -0.34 -11.48
C CYS A 242 -1.75 1.09 -11.04
N CYS A 243 -1.89 1.35 -9.75
CA CYS A 243 -1.54 2.61 -9.12
C CYS A 243 -0.07 2.94 -9.42
N GLU A 244 0.23 4.21 -9.55
CA GLU A 244 1.58 4.71 -9.84
C GLU A 244 2.14 4.27 -11.22
N ILE A 245 2.22 2.96 -11.51
CA ILE A 245 2.81 2.44 -12.76
C ILE A 245 2.12 2.98 -14.02
N VAL A 246 0.82 3.32 -13.97
CA VAL A 246 0.13 3.97 -15.11
C VAL A 246 0.67 5.37 -15.40
N ALA A 247 1.26 6.04 -14.41
CA ALA A 247 1.91 7.33 -14.55
C ALA A 247 3.35 7.22 -15.07
N TRP A 248 4.00 6.06 -14.87
CA TRP A 248 5.39 5.83 -15.23
C TRP A 248 5.60 5.28 -16.63
N THR A 249 4.55 5.08 -17.39
CA THR A 249 4.70 4.58 -18.75
C THR A 249 5.65 5.47 -19.54
N GLN A 250 6.61 4.85 -20.23
CA GLN A 250 7.69 5.49 -20.98
C GLN A 250 8.83 6.10 -20.12
N SER A 251 8.79 5.96 -18.80
CA SER A 251 9.94 6.29 -17.96
C SER A 251 11.05 5.23 -18.10
N GLU A 252 12.26 5.58 -17.66
CA GLU A 252 13.35 4.61 -17.57
C GLU A 252 12.94 3.44 -16.65
N ASN A 253 13.03 2.21 -17.12
CA ASN A 253 12.57 0.97 -16.47
C ASN A 253 11.04 0.80 -16.34
N GLY A 254 10.23 1.76 -16.78
CA GLY A 254 8.79 1.63 -16.87
C GLY A 254 8.36 0.89 -18.16
N PRO A 255 7.16 0.30 -18.18
CA PRO A 255 6.59 -0.25 -19.40
C PRO A 255 6.16 0.89 -20.36
N THR A 256 6.07 0.59 -21.64
CA THR A 256 5.27 1.42 -22.55
C THR A 256 3.77 1.24 -22.24
N GLU A 257 2.91 2.16 -22.65
CA GLU A 257 1.45 2.01 -22.52
C GLU A 257 0.94 0.70 -23.16
N GLN A 258 1.54 0.32 -24.27
CA GLN A 258 1.20 -0.93 -24.96
C GLN A 258 1.58 -2.17 -24.15
N GLU A 259 2.78 -2.18 -23.54
CA GLU A 259 3.25 -3.29 -22.70
C GLU A 259 2.43 -3.39 -21.41
N LEU A 260 2.11 -2.26 -20.78
CA LEU A 260 1.27 -2.24 -19.59
C LEU A 260 -0.14 -2.75 -19.89
N ALA A 261 -0.75 -2.28 -20.96
CA ALA A 261 -2.08 -2.74 -21.36
C ALA A 261 -2.08 -4.23 -21.75
N GLN A 262 -1.00 -4.72 -22.38
CA GLN A 262 -0.85 -6.14 -22.69
C GLN A 262 -0.68 -6.97 -21.42
N LEU A 263 0.15 -6.52 -20.46
CA LEU A 263 0.31 -7.17 -19.16
C LEU A 263 -1.04 -7.31 -18.43
N ILE A 264 -1.84 -6.23 -18.37
CA ILE A 264 -3.17 -6.22 -17.74
C ILE A 264 -4.09 -7.27 -18.42
N ARG A 265 -4.06 -7.37 -19.75
CA ARG A 265 -4.85 -8.39 -20.48
C ARG A 265 -4.37 -9.81 -20.20
N ASP A 266 -3.06 -10.03 -20.17
CA ASP A 266 -2.47 -11.36 -19.97
C ASP A 266 -2.69 -11.87 -18.54
N ILE A 267 -2.69 -10.97 -17.54
CA ILE A 267 -3.09 -11.26 -16.16
C ILE A 267 -4.59 -11.57 -16.07
N GLY A 268 -5.38 -10.91 -16.90
CA GLY A 268 -6.84 -10.85 -16.82
C GLY A 268 -7.28 -9.52 -16.18
N SER A 269 -7.88 -8.64 -16.99
CA SER A 269 -8.26 -7.27 -16.59
C SER A 269 -9.18 -7.20 -15.37
N SER A 270 -9.96 -8.27 -15.08
CA SER A 270 -10.80 -8.39 -13.88
C SER A 270 -10.02 -8.58 -12.59
N ARG A 271 -8.72 -8.83 -12.64
CA ARG A 271 -7.83 -8.97 -11.48
C ARG A 271 -7.05 -7.70 -11.16
N VAL A 272 -7.25 -6.63 -11.93
CA VAL A 272 -6.50 -5.37 -11.78
C VAL A 272 -7.45 -4.25 -11.35
N MET A 273 -7.04 -3.48 -10.34
CA MET A 273 -7.75 -2.30 -9.82
C MET A 273 -6.97 -1.02 -10.13
N MET A 274 -7.68 0.10 -10.19
CA MET A 274 -7.06 1.43 -10.20
C MET A 274 -6.82 1.89 -8.77
N GLY A 275 -5.69 2.53 -8.53
CA GLY A 275 -5.36 3.33 -7.38
C GLY A 275 -4.64 4.62 -7.81
N SER A 276 -4.72 5.65 -7.00
CA SER A 276 -4.04 6.92 -7.29
C SER A 276 -2.65 7.02 -6.68
N ASP A 277 -2.42 6.31 -5.58
CA ASP A 277 -1.29 6.57 -4.69
C ASP A 277 -1.30 8.00 -4.13
N PHE A 278 -2.51 8.53 -3.90
CA PHE A 278 -2.65 9.84 -3.26
C PHE A 278 -1.83 9.86 -1.94
N PRO A 279 -1.03 10.87 -1.65
CA PRO A 279 -0.96 12.18 -2.27
C PRO A 279 0.14 12.38 -3.33
N TRP A 280 0.66 11.33 -3.96
CA TRP A 280 1.67 11.48 -5.03
C TRP A 280 1.05 11.79 -6.38
N TYR A 281 -0.16 11.30 -6.66
CA TYR A 281 -0.88 11.54 -7.91
C TYR A 281 -2.32 11.97 -7.64
N ASP A 282 -2.86 12.82 -8.53
CA ASP A 282 -4.27 13.23 -8.49
C ASP A 282 -5.17 12.08 -8.98
N LEU A 283 -6.38 11.99 -8.40
CA LEU A 283 -7.34 10.93 -8.70
C LEU A 283 -7.84 10.99 -10.16
N ASP A 284 -8.15 12.17 -10.67
CA ASP A 284 -8.58 12.37 -12.06
C ASP A 284 -7.46 12.04 -13.04
N TYR A 285 -6.23 12.44 -12.76
CA TYR A 285 -5.05 12.06 -13.54
C TYR A 285 -4.91 10.54 -13.63
N SER A 286 -5.01 9.82 -12.51
CA SER A 286 -4.88 8.35 -12.46
C SER A 286 -5.99 7.67 -13.27
N ILE A 287 -7.24 8.16 -13.17
CA ILE A 287 -8.38 7.69 -13.96
C ILE A 287 -8.13 7.90 -15.46
N ASP A 288 -7.69 9.10 -15.85
CA ASP A 288 -7.40 9.43 -17.25
C ASP A 288 -6.27 8.57 -17.82
N ARG A 289 -5.26 8.25 -17.01
CA ARG A 289 -4.20 7.32 -17.42
C ARG A 289 -4.72 5.92 -17.71
N VAL A 290 -5.65 5.38 -16.90
CA VAL A 290 -6.29 4.09 -17.19
C VAL A 290 -7.11 4.17 -18.46
N PHE A 291 -7.88 5.25 -18.68
CA PHE A 291 -8.65 5.42 -19.92
C PHE A 291 -7.77 5.59 -21.17
N SER A 292 -6.54 6.09 -21.04
CA SER A 292 -5.60 6.24 -22.16
C SER A 292 -4.95 4.92 -22.59
N LEU A 293 -4.96 3.88 -21.78
CA LEU A 293 -4.32 2.60 -22.11
C LEU A 293 -4.88 2.01 -23.42
N PRO A 294 -4.01 1.66 -24.38
CA PRO A 294 -4.46 1.08 -25.64
C PRO A 294 -4.97 -0.35 -25.44
N ILE A 295 -5.55 -0.92 -26.47
CA ILE A 295 -6.03 -2.31 -26.57
C ILE A 295 -7.08 -2.78 -25.56
N LEU A 296 -7.19 -2.17 -24.38
CA LEU A 296 -8.26 -2.46 -23.42
C LEU A 296 -9.59 -1.89 -23.94
N SER A 297 -10.66 -2.66 -23.85
CA SER A 297 -12.01 -2.19 -24.13
C SER A 297 -12.49 -1.18 -23.09
N MET A 298 -13.50 -0.38 -23.42
CA MET A 298 -14.11 0.54 -22.46
C MET A 298 -14.66 -0.20 -21.23
N GLU A 299 -15.28 -1.36 -21.43
CA GLU A 299 -15.79 -2.19 -20.33
C GLU A 299 -14.67 -2.65 -19.38
N GLU A 300 -13.51 -3.09 -19.90
CA GLU A 300 -12.36 -3.45 -19.09
C GLU A 300 -11.84 -2.25 -18.27
N LYS A 301 -11.72 -1.08 -18.90
CA LYS A 301 -11.29 0.15 -18.24
C LYS A 301 -12.27 0.59 -17.14
N GLU A 302 -13.57 0.56 -17.42
CA GLU A 302 -14.63 0.88 -16.45
C GLU A 302 -14.60 -0.09 -15.25
N ARG A 303 -14.32 -1.36 -15.47
CA ARG A 303 -14.15 -2.32 -14.39
C ARG A 303 -12.88 -2.03 -13.56
N ILE A 304 -11.76 -1.71 -14.20
CA ILE A 304 -10.49 -1.40 -13.52
C ILE A 304 -10.64 -0.17 -12.61
N ILE A 305 -11.35 0.87 -13.06
CA ILE A 305 -11.51 2.10 -12.25
C ILE A 305 -12.54 1.97 -11.12
N GLY A 306 -13.24 0.83 -10.99
CA GLY A 306 -14.22 0.72 -9.91
C GLY A 306 -14.70 -0.69 -9.60
N ALA A 307 -15.43 -1.35 -10.52
CA ALA A 307 -16.12 -2.60 -10.22
C ALA A 307 -15.20 -3.72 -9.73
N ASN A 308 -13.96 -3.80 -10.25
CA ASN A 308 -12.99 -4.79 -9.78
C ASN A 308 -12.64 -4.59 -8.30
N ALA A 309 -12.44 -3.35 -7.85
CA ALA A 309 -12.16 -3.08 -6.44
C ALA A 309 -13.33 -3.51 -5.54
N VAL A 310 -14.57 -3.27 -5.97
CA VAL A 310 -15.77 -3.75 -5.24
C VAL A 310 -15.76 -5.27 -5.13
N ASP A 311 -15.53 -5.99 -6.23
CA ASP A 311 -15.55 -7.45 -6.26
C ASP A 311 -14.38 -8.06 -5.45
N ILE A 312 -13.17 -7.50 -5.60
CA ILE A 312 -11.94 -8.04 -5.00
C ILE A 312 -11.86 -7.72 -3.51
N LEU A 313 -12.22 -6.51 -3.09
CA LEU A 313 -12.07 -6.05 -1.72
C LEU A 313 -13.34 -6.28 -0.88
N GLY A 314 -14.47 -6.57 -1.52
CA GLY A 314 -15.74 -6.84 -0.83
C GLY A 314 -16.40 -5.57 -0.27
N LEU A 315 -16.42 -4.47 -1.06
CA LEU A 315 -16.90 -3.13 -0.66
C LEU A 315 -18.41 -3.01 -0.74
#